data_0eecedd86bed44bee76cf88f0aea1455
#
_entry.id   0eecedd86bed44bee76cf88f0aea1455
#
_cell.length_a   1.000
_cell.length_b   1.000
_cell.length_c   1.000
_cell.angle_alpha   90.00
_cell.angle_beta   90.00
_cell.angle_gamma   90.00
#
_symmetry.space_group_name_H-M   'P 1'
#
loop_
_entity.id
_entity.type
_entity.pdbx_description
1 polymer ?
#
loop_
_entity_poly.entity_id
_entity_poly.type
_entity_poly.pdbx_seq_one_letter_code
_entity_poly.pdbx_strand_id
1 'polypeptide(L)'
;MQVKKKIILSILLAIIAGLYSINYFRNVHTISTSGDIAFHFARVKGLSSIFSGPINFTTFNHYGSGVNYFYPYLTFFPAVIFYWISNNLIVSYILYVWLLNVCTIMLMFHYGLKFLKRIDAAFIFSCLYTFYGYRTIDIYHRSAIAEAIALTVIPIVMYYAYALIYEKKPCAIPLAVSMSLLIYTHVLSTFMSVIAVGLLVLGGFVVSETRKKESILLIVELSKAVGMTILLTAYFWYPMFRQIMVQSINEPDKTTLQHQALNVSDSLIGAMNNDLTTFTVGIIGIISLICPLFFFKGFNRKEKVIYLSAVVSWLLSTKFFPWSLLQNTPIQMIQFPWRILGFQVLFGSLILSFVFMKSTSAKQRKVVNITAIVLLLLAVSAATKANYEHKVVTQRDHLVMNQENLIRYTTLLPGGLYDYAPTEALQYKEHLQNHEVRIGKEWHTMPYQVMDSKIVYTVHESKGQKITLPVFDYWGTVAKVNGQKREIDNSEGLVSIEGTQGETIIEVSSIYPPTMKLAFLISLCSYLFLLISFLIRKLQHIKIMI
;
A
#
# COMPACT_ATOMS: atom_id res chain seq x y z
N MET A 1 -2.94 35.82 -14.06
CA MET A 1 -1.84 35.78 -13.07
C MET A 1 -1.88 34.57 -12.16
N GLN A 2 -2.99 34.19 -11.53
CA GLN A 2 -3.08 33.01 -10.63
C GLN A 2 -2.82 31.65 -11.32
N VAL A 3 -3.28 31.45 -12.57
CA VAL A 3 -3.08 30.21 -13.31
C VAL A 3 -1.58 29.98 -13.62
N LYS A 4 -0.89 31.00 -14.16
CA LYS A 4 0.56 30.94 -14.41
C LYS A 4 1.35 30.59 -13.13
N LYS A 5 0.99 31.24 -12.00
CA LYS A 5 1.63 30.93 -10.70
C LYS A 5 1.43 29.50 -10.25
N LYS A 6 0.23 28.94 -10.43
CA LYS A 6 -0.03 27.53 -10.12
C LYS A 6 0.81 26.58 -10.97
N ILE A 7 0.90 26.83 -12.28
CA ILE A 7 1.71 26.01 -13.19
C ILE A 7 3.19 26.03 -12.79
N ILE A 8 3.75 27.23 -12.56
CA ILE A 8 5.16 27.38 -12.14
C ILE A 8 5.42 26.61 -10.83
N LEU A 9 4.55 26.76 -9.83
CA LEU A 9 4.68 26.05 -8.57
C LEU A 9 4.54 24.53 -8.74
N SER A 10 3.66 24.05 -9.61
CA SER A 10 3.52 22.63 -9.91
C SER A 10 4.78 22.06 -10.54
N ILE A 11 5.37 22.77 -11.50
CA ILE A 11 6.64 22.37 -12.12
C ILE A 11 7.76 22.33 -11.06
N LEU A 12 7.85 23.36 -10.22
CA LEU A 12 8.83 23.42 -9.14
C LEU A 12 8.66 22.24 -8.17
N LEU A 13 7.43 21.91 -7.77
CA LEU A 13 7.15 20.77 -6.90
C LEU A 13 7.56 19.45 -7.55
N ALA A 14 7.29 19.26 -8.85
CA ALA A 14 7.71 18.07 -9.57
C ALA A 14 9.24 17.92 -9.61
N ILE A 15 9.97 19.04 -9.83
CA ILE A 15 11.43 19.07 -9.78
C ILE A 15 11.94 18.71 -8.37
N ILE A 16 11.36 19.31 -7.33
CA ILE A 16 11.72 19.04 -5.93
C ILE A 16 11.52 17.54 -5.59
N ALA A 17 10.39 16.95 -5.98
CA ALA A 17 10.13 15.53 -5.77
C ALA A 17 11.10 14.64 -6.56
N GLY A 18 11.47 15.06 -7.78
CA GLY A 18 12.49 14.38 -8.59
C GLY A 18 13.87 14.38 -7.93
N LEU A 19 14.34 15.54 -7.48
CA LEU A 19 15.61 15.68 -6.77
C LEU A 19 15.65 14.87 -5.47
N TYR A 20 14.56 14.85 -4.73
CA TYR A 20 14.41 14.02 -3.53
C TYR A 20 14.58 12.53 -3.83
N SER A 21 13.96 12.05 -4.91
CA SER A 21 14.05 10.64 -5.31
C SER A 21 15.46 10.25 -5.79
N ILE A 22 16.08 11.09 -6.63
CA ILE A 22 17.43 10.85 -7.17
C ILE A 22 18.48 10.78 -6.05
N ASN A 23 18.32 11.58 -5.01
CA ASN A 23 19.28 11.62 -3.91
C ASN A 23 19.36 10.28 -3.13
N TYR A 24 18.29 9.52 -3.12
CA TYR A 24 18.28 8.17 -2.52
C TYR A 24 18.88 7.11 -3.45
N PHE A 25 18.58 7.19 -4.75
CA PHE A 25 19.00 6.20 -5.74
C PHE A 25 20.28 6.66 -6.46
N ARG A 26 21.41 6.59 -5.75
CA ARG A 26 22.72 6.99 -6.30
C ARG A 26 23.29 5.98 -7.27
N ASN A 27 22.88 4.72 -7.15
CA ASN A 27 23.33 3.64 -7.99
C ASN A 27 22.11 2.92 -8.59
N VAL A 28 22.02 2.94 -9.92
CA VAL A 28 20.93 2.27 -10.64
C VAL A 28 21.22 0.78 -10.91
N HIS A 29 22.41 0.30 -10.56
CA HIS A 29 22.84 -1.08 -10.80
C HIS A 29 22.64 -1.98 -9.59
N THR A 30 22.54 -1.41 -8.39
CA THR A 30 22.41 -2.17 -7.15
C THR A 30 21.37 -1.54 -6.22
N ILE A 31 20.72 -2.37 -5.41
CA ILE A 31 19.75 -1.94 -4.40
C ILE A 31 19.93 -2.74 -3.11
N SER A 32 19.69 -2.10 -1.97
CA SER A 32 19.65 -2.77 -0.67
C SER A 32 18.33 -3.50 -0.50
N THR A 33 18.36 -4.77 -0.08
CA THR A 33 17.18 -5.65 0.08
C THR A 33 16.57 -5.58 1.48
N SER A 34 16.57 -4.42 2.11
CA SER A 34 15.96 -4.25 3.44
C SER A 34 14.44 -4.16 3.42
N GLY A 35 13.80 -4.55 4.52
CA GLY A 35 12.35 -4.45 4.70
C GLY A 35 11.56 -5.31 3.71
N ASP A 36 10.45 -4.77 3.22
CA ASP A 36 9.49 -5.49 2.37
C ASP A 36 9.90 -5.51 0.87
N ILE A 37 11.09 -5.03 0.51
CA ILE A 37 11.46 -4.80 -0.89
C ILE A 37 11.51 -6.08 -1.72
N ALA A 38 12.03 -7.18 -1.14
CA ALA A 38 12.12 -8.47 -1.83
C ALA A 38 10.73 -9.03 -2.18
N PHE A 39 9.79 -8.90 -1.24
CA PHE A 39 8.39 -9.25 -1.46
C PHE A 39 7.77 -8.43 -2.60
N HIS A 40 8.00 -7.12 -2.61
CA HIS A 40 7.47 -6.25 -3.66
C HIS A 40 8.10 -6.52 -5.03
N PHE A 41 9.39 -6.81 -5.09
CA PHE A 41 10.04 -7.22 -6.35
C PHE A 41 9.49 -8.56 -6.86
N ALA A 42 9.31 -9.54 -5.97
CA ALA A 42 8.69 -10.81 -6.33
C ALA A 42 7.28 -10.60 -6.90
N ARG A 43 6.51 -9.67 -6.31
CA ARG A 43 5.19 -9.30 -6.83
C ARG A 43 5.25 -8.62 -8.19
N VAL A 44 6.13 -7.63 -8.39
CA VAL A 44 6.26 -6.95 -9.69
C VAL A 44 6.62 -7.94 -10.79
N LYS A 45 7.59 -8.84 -10.52
CA LYS A 45 7.97 -9.90 -11.47
C LYS A 45 6.80 -10.86 -11.73
N GLY A 46 6.11 -11.32 -10.67
CA GLY A 46 4.98 -12.24 -10.80
C GLY A 46 3.75 -11.63 -11.48
N LEU A 47 3.53 -10.31 -11.32
CA LEU A 47 2.43 -9.60 -11.99
C LEU A 47 2.67 -9.44 -13.50
N SER A 48 3.87 -9.67 -14.01
CA SER A 48 4.13 -9.64 -15.44
C SER A 48 3.32 -10.70 -16.23
N SER A 49 2.93 -11.81 -15.57
CA SER A 49 2.10 -12.89 -16.13
C SER A 49 0.62 -12.83 -15.71
N ILE A 50 0.17 -11.76 -15.02
CA ILE A 50 -1.17 -11.67 -14.43
C ILE A 50 -2.32 -11.87 -15.43
N PHE A 51 -2.13 -11.54 -16.71
CA PHE A 51 -3.17 -11.73 -17.73
C PHE A 51 -3.43 -13.19 -18.07
N SER A 52 -2.50 -14.10 -17.77
CA SER A 52 -2.65 -15.55 -17.98
C SER A 52 -3.44 -16.23 -16.87
N GLY A 53 -3.37 -15.70 -15.63
CA GLY A 53 -4.08 -16.23 -14.47
C GLY A 53 -3.69 -15.52 -13.17
N PRO A 54 -4.49 -15.68 -12.10
CA PRO A 54 -4.27 -14.96 -10.84
C PRO A 54 -3.14 -15.52 -9.99
N ILE A 55 -2.66 -16.75 -10.26
CA ILE A 55 -1.63 -17.44 -9.47
C ILE A 55 -0.25 -17.17 -10.03
N ASN A 56 0.70 -16.89 -9.16
CA ASN A 56 2.08 -16.61 -9.52
C ASN A 56 2.95 -17.86 -9.41
N PHE A 57 3.52 -18.32 -10.52
CA PHE A 57 4.43 -19.47 -10.60
C PHE A 57 5.90 -19.08 -10.71
N THR A 58 6.22 -17.81 -11.02
CA THR A 58 7.61 -17.39 -11.35
C THR A 58 8.42 -16.93 -10.16
N THR A 59 7.78 -16.70 -9.02
CA THR A 59 8.41 -16.26 -7.77
C THR A 59 7.85 -17.05 -6.58
N PHE A 60 8.22 -16.70 -5.36
CA PHE A 60 7.77 -17.40 -4.14
C PHE A 60 8.09 -18.90 -4.19
N ASN A 61 9.34 -19.20 -4.52
CA ASN A 61 9.86 -20.56 -4.67
C ASN A 61 9.02 -21.46 -5.59
N HIS A 62 8.37 -20.87 -6.58
CA HIS A 62 7.55 -21.60 -7.56
C HIS A 62 6.38 -22.42 -6.98
N TYR A 63 5.95 -22.11 -5.75
CA TYR A 63 4.83 -22.84 -5.10
C TYR A 63 3.47 -22.60 -5.76
N GLY A 64 3.37 -21.72 -6.75
CA GLY A 64 2.07 -21.26 -7.26
C GLY A 64 1.39 -20.37 -6.24
N SER A 65 1.98 -19.20 -5.96
CA SER A 65 1.46 -18.29 -4.91
C SER A 65 0.15 -17.61 -5.30
N GLY A 66 -0.85 -17.73 -4.42
CA GLY A 66 -2.14 -17.05 -4.50
C GLY A 66 -2.17 -15.63 -3.93
N VAL A 67 -1.01 -14.98 -3.73
CA VAL A 67 -0.90 -13.65 -3.13
C VAL A 67 -1.82 -12.60 -3.78
N ASN A 68 -2.10 -12.72 -5.07
CA ASN A 68 -2.96 -11.79 -5.80
C ASN A 68 -4.45 -11.87 -5.41
N TYR A 69 -4.89 -12.90 -4.72
CA TYR A 69 -6.24 -12.97 -4.14
C TYR A 69 -6.37 -12.10 -2.89
N PHE A 70 -5.30 -11.95 -2.11
CA PHE A 70 -5.34 -11.36 -0.76
C PHE A 70 -4.66 -10.00 -0.66
N TYR A 71 -3.65 -9.76 -1.51
CA TYR A 71 -2.90 -8.52 -1.51
C TYR A 71 -3.19 -7.72 -2.79
N PRO A 72 -3.79 -6.50 -2.67
CA PRO A 72 -4.16 -5.69 -3.83
C PRO A 72 -2.96 -5.36 -4.72
N TYR A 73 -3.16 -5.28 -6.02
CA TYR A 73 -2.06 -5.08 -6.96
C TYR A 73 -2.30 -4.00 -8.04
N LEU A 74 -3.50 -3.42 -8.11
CA LEU A 74 -3.82 -2.47 -9.18
C LEU A 74 -2.85 -1.28 -9.21
N THR A 75 -2.49 -0.74 -8.04
CA THR A 75 -1.58 0.40 -7.93
C THR A 75 -0.12 0.06 -8.20
N PHE A 76 0.23 -1.22 -8.32
CA PHE A 76 1.57 -1.69 -8.71
C PHE A 76 1.78 -1.72 -10.23
N PHE A 77 0.72 -1.60 -11.04
CA PHE A 77 0.85 -1.66 -12.50
C PHE A 77 1.85 -0.67 -13.10
N PRO A 78 2.03 0.57 -12.61
CA PRO A 78 3.08 1.43 -13.13
C PRO A 78 4.48 0.80 -12.98
N ALA A 79 4.77 0.11 -11.85
CA ALA A 79 6.03 -0.61 -11.69
C ALA A 79 6.15 -1.78 -12.67
N VAL A 80 5.08 -2.52 -12.90
CA VAL A 80 5.04 -3.62 -13.89
C VAL A 80 5.30 -3.09 -15.31
N ILE A 81 4.68 -1.97 -15.68
CA ILE A 81 4.90 -1.32 -16.98
C ILE A 81 6.37 -0.88 -17.12
N PHE A 82 6.95 -0.27 -16.09
CA PHE A 82 8.37 0.08 -16.10
C PHE A 82 9.27 -1.16 -16.19
N TYR A 83 8.88 -2.28 -15.57
CA TYR A 83 9.60 -3.54 -15.69
C TYR A 83 9.51 -4.11 -17.12
N TRP A 84 8.34 -4.09 -17.76
CA TRP A 84 8.20 -4.53 -19.16
C TRP A 84 9.04 -3.70 -20.13
N ILE A 85 9.16 -2.39 -19.88
CA ILE A 85 9.93 -1.49 -20.75
C ILE A 85 11.45 -1.65 -20.53
N SER A 86 11.88 -1.73 -19.25
CA SER A 86 13.31 -1.72 -18.90
C SER A 86 13.94 -3.10 -18.82
N ASN A 87 13.12 -4.15 -18.68
CA ASN A 87 13.53 -5.51 -18.30
C ASN A 87 14.45 -5.53 -17.05
N ASN A 88 14.28 -4.55 -16.16
CA ASN A 88 15.13 -4.36 -15.00
C ASN A 88 14.28 -3.98 -13.78
N LEU A 89 14.27 -4.84 -12.74
CA LEU A 89 13.48 -4.64 -11.52
C LEU A 89 13.96 -3.41 -10.73
N ILE A 90 15.26 -3.15 -10.68
CA ILE A 90 15.83 -2.02 -9.94
C ILE A 90 15.41 -0.71 -10.60
N VAL A 91 15.60 -0.60 -11.91
CA VAL A 91 15.18 0.59 -12.68
C VAL A 91 13.67 0.80 -12.57
N SER A 92 12.87 -0.28 -12.69
CA SER A 92 11.42 -0.24 -12.53
C SER A 92 11.02 0.35 -11.17
N TYR A 93 11.64 -0.11 -10.10
CA TYR A 93 11.35 0.35 -8.74
C TYR A 93 11.74 1.82 -8.54
N ILE A 94 12.92 2.23 -9.02
CA ILE A 94 13.40 3.63 -8.96
C ILE A 94 12.42 4.57 -9.66
N LEU A 95 12.01 4.23 -10.89
CA LEU A 95 11.05 5.02 -11.65
C LEU A 95 9.68 5.06 -10.96
N TYR A 96 9.27 3.94 -10.34
CA TYR A 96 8.02 3.88 -9.62
C TYR A 96 8.02 4.75 -8.36
N VAL A 97 9.06 4.71 -7.54
CA VAL A 97 9.21 5.57 -6.36
C VAL A 97 9.29 7.05 -6.76
N TRP A 98 10.01 7.36 -7.85
CA TRP A 98 10.03 8.70 -8.42
C TRP A 98 8.62 9.18 -8.79
N LEU A 99 7.87 8.38 -9.55
CA LEU A 99 6.50 8.68 -9.93
C LEU A 99 5.60 8.85 -8.70
N LEU A 100 5.73 7.98 -7.70
CA LEU A 100 4.96 8.05 -6.45
C LEU A 100 5.22 9.38 -5.71
N ASN A 101 6.46 9.82 -5.61
CA ASN A 101 6.80 11.08 -4.96
C ASN A 101 6.26 12.29 -5.72
N VAL A 102 6.35 12.27 -7.05
CA VAL A 102 5.76 13.33 -7.90
C VAL A 102 4.25 13.36 -7.76
N CYS A 103 3.58 12.20 -7.84
CA CYS A 103 2.13 12.11 -7.63
C CYS A 103 1.72 12.59 -6.24
N THR A 104 2.45 12.20 -5.20
CA THR A 104 2.14 12.61 -3.82
C THR A 104 2.20 14.13 -3.69
N ILE A 105 3.32 14.76 -4.05
CA ILE A 105 3.49 16.21 -3.85
C ILE A 105 2.45 17.02 -4.64
N MET A 106 2.11 16.55 -5.84
CA MET A 106 1.11 17.20 -6.69
C MET A 106 -0.32 17.06 -6.15
N LEU A 107 -0.68 15.86 -5.68
CA LEU A 107 -1.98 15.60 -5.05
C LEU A 107 -2.10 16.40 -3.75
N MET A 108 -1.06 16.42 -2.92
CA MET A 108 -1.05 17.20 -1.68
C MET A 108 -1.15 18.69 -1.95
N PHE A 109 -0.52 19.22 -2.99
CA PHE A 109 -0.70 20.60 -3.41
C PHE A 109 -2.16 20.90 -3.83
N HIS A 110 -2.74 20.00 -4.64
CA HIS A 110 -4.12 20.15 -5.11
C HIS A 110 -5.15 20.11 -3.95
N TYR A 111 -5.06 19.10 -3.08
CA TYR A 111 -6.00 18.96 -1.95
C TYR A 111 -5.70 19.93 -0.83
N GLY A 112 -4.43 20.27 -0.60
CA GLY A 112 -4.02 21.36 0.28
C GLY A 112 -4.61 22.71 -0.15
N LEU A 113 -4.61 23.01 -1.46
CA LEU A 113 -5.24 24.21 -1.98
C LEU A 113 -6.76 24.23 -1.76
N LYS A 114 -7.42 23.08 -1.94
CA LYS A 114 -8.87 22.94 -1.66
C LYS A 114 -9.20 23.15 -0.19
N PHE A 115 -8.35 22.68 0.72
CA PHE A 115 -8.60 22.70 2.16
C PHE A 115 -8.15 24.00 2.82
N LEU A 116 -6.93 24.48 2.53
CA LEU A 116 -6.31 25.67 3.13
C LEU A 116 -6.71 26.98 2.43
N LYS A 117 -7.23 26.90 1.20
CA LYS A 117 -7.67 28.05 0.37
C LYS A 117 -6.58 29.09 0.07
N ARG A 118 -5.31 28.75 0.35
CA ARG A 118 -4.15 29.60 0.12
C ARG A 118 -3.05 28.83 -0.61
N ILE A 119 -2.51 29.43 -1.67
CA ILE A 119 -1.56 28.78 -2.57
C ILE A 119 -0.18 28.55 -1.91
N ASP A 120 0.27 29.50 -1.07
CA ASP A 120 1.51 29.43 -0.31
C ASP A 120 1.43 28.35 0.78
N ALA A 121 0.32 28.31 1.52
CA ALA A 121 0.08 27.27 2.53
C ALA A 121 -0.05 25.89 1.92
N ALA A 122 -0.71 25.76 0.76
CA ALA A 122 -0.82 24.49 0.04
C ALA A 122 0.54 24.00 -0.46
N PHE A 123 1.41 24.91 -0.90
CA PHE A 123 2.77 24.58 -1.29
C PHE A 123 3.59 24.05 -0.10
N ILE A 124 3.54 24.74 1.04
CA ILE A 124 4.18 24.28 2.28
C ILE A 124 3.64 22.91 2.73
N PHE A 125 2.31 22.77 2.76
CA PHE A 125 1.66 21.51 3.11
C PHE A 125 2.15 20.35 2.25
N SER A 126 2.24 20.54 0.94
CA SER A 126 2.67 19.48 0.02
C SER A 126 4.12 19.07 0.25
N CYS A 127 5.01 20.02 0.55
CA CYS A 127 6.40 19.72 0.89
C CYS A 127 6.51 19.01 2.25
N LEU A 128 5.88 19.56 3.30
CA LEU A 128 5.89 18.97 4.64
C LEU A 128 5.38 17.54 4.62
N TYR A 129 4.27 17.29 3.93
CA TYR A 129 3.68 15.96 3.80
C TYR A 129 4.61 14.98 3.07
N THR A 130 5.15 15.39 1.94
CA THR A 130 5.97 14.52 1.08
C THR A 130 7.27 14.14 1.75
N PHE A 131 7.88 15.06 2.52
CA PHE A 131 9.18 14.85 3.18
C PHE A 131 9.06 14.50 4.67
N TYR A 132 7.86 14.16 5.14
CA TYR A 132 7.66 13.77 6.53
C TYR A 132 8.48 12.52 6.89
N GLY A 133 9.08 12.52 8.11
CA GLY A 133 9.99 11.45 8.52
C GLY A 133 9.42 10.06 8.38
N TYR A 134 8.22 9.80 8.93
CA TYR A 134 7.59 8.48 8.85
C TYR A 134 7.36 8.01 7.39
N ARG A 135 6.88 8.90 6.50
CA ARG A 135 6.72 8.56 5.08
C ARG A 135 8.05 8.25 4.40
N THR A 136 9.10 8.98 4.77
CA THR A 136 10.47 8.74 4.27
C THR A 136 10.99 7.37 4.72
N ILE A 137 10.79 7.03 5.99
CA ILE A 137 11.14 5.71 6.56
C ILE A 137 10.39 4.60 5.81
N ASP A 138 9.10 4.77 5.58
CA ASP A 138 8.23 3.77 4.95
C ASP A 138 8.65 3.48 3.50
N ILE A 139 9.08 4.51 2.74
CA ILE A 139 9.55 4.34 1.35
C ILE A 139 10.97 3.80 1.30
N TYR A 140 11.90 4.39 2.03
CA TYR A 140 13.33 4.19 1.79
C TYR A 140 14.01 3.23 2.77
N HIS A 141 13.51 3.15 4.01
CA HIS A 141 14.06 2.21 4.98
C HIS A 141 13.31 0.89 4.96
N ARG A 142 12.00 0.94 5.15
CA ARG A 142 11.16 -0.24 5.21
C ARG A 142 10.80 -0.79 3.83
N SER A 143 10.79 0.07 2.82
CA SER A 143 10.37 -0.27 1.45
C SER A 143 8.96 -0.87 1.37
N ALA A 144 8.07 -0.47 2.28
CA ALA A 144 6.67 -0.89 2.32
C ALA A 144 5.85 -0.08 1.31
N ILE A 145 6.10 -0.32 0.03
CA ILE A 145 5.61 0.52 -1.05
C ILE A 145 4.07 0.60 -1.10
N ALA A 146 3.36 -0.46 -0.72
CA ALA A 146 1.90 -0.44 -0.68
C ALA A 146 1.36 0.53 0.39
N GLU A 147 1.99 0.57 1.57
CA GLU A 147 1.66 1.53 2.62
C GLU A 147 2.03 2.95 2.19
N ALA A 148 3.19 3.14 1.56
CA ALA A 148 3.62 4.42 1.02
C ALA A 148 2.67 4.99 -0.05
N ILE A 149 2.09 4.14 -0.90
CA ILE A 149 1.04 4.54 -1.86
C ILE A 149 -0.24 4.89 -1.09
N ALA A 150 -0.61 4.10 -0.09
CA ALA A 150 -1.79 4.38 0.74
C ALA A 150 -1.68 5.74 1.45
N LEU A 151 -0.49 6.11 1.93
CA LEU A 151 -0.23 7.45 2.47
C LEU A 151 -0.49 8.56 1.45
N THR A 152 -0.37 8.31 0.15
CA THR A 152 -0.76 9.28 -0.89
C THR A 152 -2.28 9.40 -1.03
N VAL A 153 -3.03 8.33 -0.76
CA VAL A 153 -4.49 8.27 -0.95
C VAL A 153 -5.28 8.69 0.29
N ILE A 154 -4.79 8.36 1.49
CA ILE A 154 -5.44 8.67 2.78
C ILE A 154 -5.89 10.15 2.89
N PRO A 155 -5.06 11.17 2.56
CA PRO A 155 -5.48 12.56 2.63
C PRO A 155 -6.68 12.89 1.72
N ILE A 156 -6.80 12.18 0.60
CA ILE A 156 -7.90 12.36 -0.35
C ILE A 156 -9.20 11.82 0.25
N VAL A 157 -9.15 10.62 0.84
CA VAL A 157 -10.28 10.02 1.57
C VAL A 157 -10.72 10.94 2.71
N MET A 158 -9.77 11.39 3.54
CA MET A 158 -10.05 12.27 4.68
C MET A 158 -10.61 13.63 4.24
N TYR A 159 -10.13 14.19 3.13
CA TYR A 159 -10.68 15.43 2.57
C TYR A 159 -12.15 15.26 2.15
N TYR A 160 -12.50 14.21 1.41
CA TYR A 160 -13.87 14.00 0.96
C TYR A 160 -14.81 13.60 2.10
N ALA A 161 -14.34 12.81 3.06
CA ALA A 161 -15.09 12.53 4.29
C ALA A 161 -15.36 13.82 5.08
N TYR A 162 -14.34 14.68 5.27
CA TYR A 162 -14.50 15.99 5.91
C TYR A 162 -15.49 16.90 5.14
N ALA A 163 -15.36 16.98 3.81
CA ALA A 163 -16.24 17.80 2.98
C ALA A 163 -17.70 17.32 3.05
N LEU A 164 -17.92 16.01 3.10
CA LEU A 164 -19.25 15.42 3.23
C LEU A 164 -19.87 15.73 4.61
N ILE A 165 -19.11 15.50 5.68
CA ILE A 165 -19.61 15.55 7.07
C ILE A 165 -19.75 17.00 7.56
N TYR A 166 -18.71 17.82 7.39
CA TYR A 166 -18.61 19.17 7.98
C TYR A 166 -18.95 20.30 7.01
N GLU A 167 -18.64 20.14 5.71
CA GLU A 167 -19.00 21.12 4.69
C GLU A 167 -20.34 20.80 4.02
N LYS A 168 -20.96 19.66 4.36
CA LYS A 168 -22.27 19.19 3.84
C LYS A 168 -22.33 19.16 2.31
N LYS A 169 -21.19 18.89 1.67
CA LYS A 169 -21.09 18.77 0.22
C LYS A 169 -21.46 17.35 -0.22
N PRO A 170 -22.19 17.17 -1.33
CA PRO A 170 -22.53 15.83 -1.86
C PRO A 170 -21.28 15.20 -2.48
N CYS A 171 -20.44 14.56 -1.65
CA CYS A 171 -19.14 14.00 -2.02
C CYS A 171 -19.11 12.45 -1.99
N ALA A 172 -20.26 11.78 -2.07
CA ALA A 172 -20.34 10.31 -2.06
C ALA A 172 -19.48 9.66 -3.15
N ILE A 173 -19.58 10.14 -4.40
CA ILE A 173 -18.82 9.59 -5.53
C ILE A 173 -17.31 9.75 -5.35
N PRO A 174 -16.76 10.96 -5.14
CA PRO A 174 -15.32 11.09 -4.96
C PRO A 174 -14.80 10.40 -3.68
N LEU A 175 -15.59 10.28 -2.63
CA LEU A 175 -15.26 9.48 -1.45
C LEU A 175 -15.17 7.99 -1.82
N ALA A 176 -16.15 7.46 -2.57
CA ALA A 176 -16.15 6.08 -3.04
C ALA A 176 -14.95 5.77 -3.93
N VAL A 177 -14.63 6.65 -4.90
CA VAL A 177 -13.48 6.46 -5.79
C VAL A 177 -12.16 6.50 -5.01
N SER A 178 -11.99 7.44 -4.07
CA SER A 178 -10.77 7.48 -3.26
C SER A 178 -10.65 6.29 -2.30
N MET A 179 -11.76 5.84 -1.71
CA MET A 179 -11.76 4.64 -0.87
C MET A 179 -11.48 3.38 -1.70
N SER A 180 -12.05 3.25 -2.89
CA SER A 180 -11.77 2.12 -3.77
C SER A 180 -10.30 2.07 -4.23
N LEU A 181 -9.68 3.22 -4.50
CA LEU A 181 -8.25 3.29 -4.79
C LEU A 181 -7.42 2.83 -3.59
N LEU A 182 -7.83 3.17 -2.37
CA LEU A 182 -7.17 2.72 -1.15
C LEU A 182 -7.30 1.21 -0.94
N ILE A 183 -8.49 0.64 -1.20
CA ILE A 183 -8.72 -0.82 -1.17
C ILE A 183 -7.84 -1.54 -2.18
N TYR A 184 -7.72 -1.02 -3.40
CA TYR A 184 -6.82 -1.58 -4.43
C TYR A 184 -5.33 -1.34 -4.17
N THR A 185 -5.00 -0.68 -3.05
CA THR A 185 -3.61 -0.37 -2.66
C THR A 185 -3.15 -1.20 -1.46
N HIS A 186 -3.85 -1.06 -0.31
CA HIS A 186 -3.40 -1.65 0.94
C HIS A 186 -4.56 -1.88 1.92
N VAL A 187 -4.85 -3.14 2.22
CA VAL A 187 -6.01 -3.55 3.05
C VAL A 187 -5.94 -2.95 4.45
N LEU A 188 -4.78 -3.00 5.10
CA LEU A 188 -4.63 -2.49 6.48
C LEU A 188 -4.80 -0.97 6.57
N SER A 189 -4.26 -0.21 5.60
CA SER A 189 -4.49 1.23 5.52
C SER A 189 -5.96 1.57 5.24
N THR A 190 -6.65 0.72 4.49
CA THR A 190 -8.10 0.84 4.29
C THR A 190 -8.84 0.66 5.61
N PHE A 191 -8.52 -0.40 6.36
CA PHE A 191 -9.12 -0.67 7.67
C PHE A 191 -8.94 0.51 8.63
N MET A 192 -7.70 1.02 8.76
CA MET A 192 -7.42 2.21 9.59
C MET A 192 -8.17 3.45 9.11
N SER A 193 -8.30 3.64 7.79
CA SER A 193 -9.03 4.78 7.22
C SER A 193 -10.53 4.69 7.44
N VAL A 194 -11.12 3.48 7.43
CA VAL A 194 -12.53 3.27 7.79
C VAL A 194 -12.78 3.68 9.23
N ILE A 195 -11.87 3.29 10.16
CA ILE A 195 -11.96 3.72 11.57
C ILE A 195 -11.86 5.25 11.66
N ALA A 196 -10.89 5.87 10.97
CA ALA A 196 -10.71 7.33 11.00
C ALA A 196 -11.93 8.08 10.43
N VAL A 197 -12.52 7.60 9.34
CA VAL A 197 -13.77 8.15 8.78
C VAL A 197 -14.93 7.96 9.77
N GLY A 198 -15.03 6.79 10.40
CA GLY A 198 -16.02 6.53 11.46
C GLY A 198 -15.91 7.52 12.62
N LEU A 199 -14.69 7.81 13.09
CA LEU A 199 -14.44 8.82 14.12
C LEU A 199 -14.82 10.23 13.66
N LEU A 200 -14.59 10.59 12.39
CA LEU A 200 -15.05 11.86 11.82
C LEU A 200 -16.58 11.93 11.81
N VAL A 201 -17.27 10.85 11.45
CA VAL A 201 -18.76 10.77 11.46
C VAL A 201 -19.29 10.96 12.88
N LEU A 202 -18.73 10.24 13.85
CA LEU A 202 -19.11 10.38 15.27
C LEU A 202 -18.87 11.81 15.76
N GLY A 203 -17.71 12.39 15.47
CA GLY A 203 -17.41 13.79 15.79
C GLY A 203 -18.39 14.77 15.14
N GLY A 204 -18.81 14.50 13.91
CA GLY A 204 -19.83 15.27 13.20
C GLY A 204 -21.18 15.26 13.93
N PHE A 205 -21.63 14.11 14.43
CA PHE A 205 -22.88 14.02 15.22
C PHE A 205 -22.78 14.73 16.57
N VAL A 206 -21.64 14.68 17.24
CA VAL A 206 -21.43 15.35 18.55
C VAL A 206 -21.37 16.88 18.42
N VAL A 207 -20.74 17.35 17.34
CA VAL A 207 -20.47 18.80 17.15
C VAL A 207 -21.62 19.56 16.50
N SER A 208 -22.39 18.86 15.69
CA SER A 208 -23.48 19.45 14.94
C SER A 208 -24.78 19.32 15.75
N GLU A 209 -25.40 20.45 16.06
CA GLU A 209 -26.85 20.50 16.41
C GLU A 209 -27.65 20.13 15.16
N THR A 210 -27.40 18.94 14.61
CA THR A 210 -27.96 18.52 13.33
C THR A 210 -29.46 18.32 13.44
N ARG A 211 -30.18 19.08 12.63
CA ARG A 211 -31.61 18.79 12.40
C ARG A 211 -31.71 17.38 11.84
N LYS A 212 -32.70 16.60 12.29
CA LYS A 212 -32.95 15.21 11.87
C LYS A 212 -32.83 14.99 10.36
N LYS A 213 -33.25 15.96 9.55
CA LYS A 213 -33.15 15.95 8.07
C LYS A 213 -31.71 15.91 7.56
N GLU A 214 -30.77 16.62 8.20
CA GLU A 214 -29.37 16.67 7.80
C GLU A 214 -28.64 15.36 8.14
N SER A 215 -28.98 14.76 9.27
CA SER A 215 -28.47 13.43 9.66
C SER A 215 -28.91 12.34 8.70
N ILE A 216 -30.17 12.38 8.25
CA ILE A 216 -30.68 11.43 7.24
C ILE A 216 -29.94 11.60 5.91
N LEU A 217 -29.72 12.84 5.45
CA LEU A 217 -29.00 13.10 4.21
C LEU A 217 -27.55 12.61 4.30
N LEU A 218 -26.87 12.82 5.42
CA LEU A 218 -25.52 12.30 5.66
C LEU A 218 -25.48 10.77 5.58
N ILE A 219 -26.41 10.09 6.23
CA ILE A 219 -26.52 8.61 6.19
C ILE A 219 -26.75 8.13 4.75
N VAL A 220 -27.63 8.78 4.01
CA VAL A 220 -27.90 8.43 2.59
C VAL A 220 -26.65 8.60 1.73
N GLU A 221 -25.92 9.70 1.87
CA GLU A 221 -24.70 9.94 1.10
C GLU A 221 -23.57 8.97 1.49
N LEU A 222 -23.44 8.63 2.77
CA LEU A 222 -22.49 7.59 3.23
C LEU A 222 -22.88 6.21 2.69
N SER A 223 -24.15 5.85 2.71
CA SER A 223 -24.64 4.58 2.15
C SER A 223 -24.39 4.49 0.64
N LYS A 224 -24.57 5.59 -0.11
CA LYS A 224 -24.18 5.67 -1.53
C LYS A 224 -22.69 5.47 -1.70
N ALA A 225 -21.86 6.11 -0.88
CA ALA A 225 -20.40 5.96 -0.96
C ALA A 225 -19.98 4.52 -0.70
N VAL A 226 -20.54 3.87 0.33
CA VAL A 226 -20.27 2.46 0.65
C VAL A 226 -20.71 1.55 -0.50
N GLY A 227 -21.96 1.66 -0.97
CA GLY A 227 -22.48 0.84 -2.06
C GLY A 227 -21.66 0.97 -3.34
N MET A 228 -21.29 2.21 -3.70
CA MET A 228 -20.40 2.44 -4.84
C MET A 228 -19.00 1.86 -4.62
N THR A 229 -18.43 2.00 -3.44
CA THR A 229 -17.12 1.40 -3.12
C THR A 229 -17.15 -0.12 -3.31
N ILE A 230 -18.20 -0.80 -2.83
CA ILE A 230 -18.38 -2.25 -3.01
C ILE A 230 -18.40 -2.61 -4.49
N LEU A 231 -19.18 -1.91 -5.32
CA LEU A 231 -19.24 -2.17 -6.77
C LEU A 231 -17.90 -1.91 -7.47
N LEU A 232 -17.25 -0.78 -7.17
CA LEU A 232 -15.96 -0.41 -7.75
C LEU A 232 -14.85 -1.39 -7.39
N THR A 233 -14.95 -2.10 -6.27
CA THR A 233 -13.90 -3.01 -5.76
C THR A 233 -14.30 -4.49 -5.81
N ALA A 234 -15.38 -4.85 -6.50
CA ALA A 234 -15.87 -6.23 -6.61
C ALA A 234 -14.78 -7.20 -7.11
N TYR A 235 -13.93 -6.76 -8.04
CA TYR A 235 -12.81 -7.54 -8.59
C TYR A 235 -11.75 -7.92 -7.54
N PHE A 236 -11.65 -7.21 -6.42
CA PHE A 236 -10.73 -7.55 -5.34
C PHE A 236 -11.40 -8.35 -4.22
N TRP A 237 -12.47 -7.80 -3.62
CA TRP A 237 -13.06 -8.43 -2.43
C TRP A 237 -13.76 -9.76 -2.74
N TYR A 238 -14.39 -9.91 -3.94
CA TYR A 238 -15.11 -11.14 -4.28
C TYR A 238 -14.19 -12.37 -4.39
N PRO A 239 -13.08 -12.33 -5.17
CA PRO A 239 -12.14 -13.44 -5.21
C PRO A 239 -11.52 -13.76 -3.86
N MET A 240 -11.18 -12.74 -3.07
CA MET A 240 -10.63 -12.90 -1.73
C MET A 240 -11.60 -13.68 -0.82
N PHE A 241 -12.85 -13.24 -0.72
CA PHE A 241 -13.85 -13.93 0.10
C PHE A 241 -14.14 -15.34 -0.43
N ARG A 242 -14.25 -15.50 -1.74
CA ARG A 242 -14.49 -16.82 -2.33
C ARG A 242 -13.35 -17.79 -1.99
N GLN A 243 -12.11 -17.34 -2.03
CA GLN A 243 -10.96 -18.16 -1.68
C GLN A 243 -10.99 -18.57 -0.20
N ILE A 244 -11.26 -17.64 0.72
CA ILE A 244 -11.37 -17.93 2.16
C ILE A 244 -12.52 -18.90 2.48
N MET A 245 -13.61 -18.85 1.69
CA MET A 245 -14.75 -19.78 1.87
C MET A 245 -14.44 -21.20 1.40
N VAL A 246 -13.52 -21.37 0.45
CA VAL A 246 -13.20 -22.69 -0.13
C VAL A 246 -12.22 -23.46 0.75
N GLN A 247 -11.25 -22.76 1.33
CA GLN A 247 -10.19 -23.38 2.12
C GLN A 247 -9.63 -22.42 3.16
N SER A 248 -9.04 -23.00 4.22
CA SER A 248 -8.33 -22.23 5.24
C SER A 248 -7.03 -21.66 4.66
N ILE A 249 -6.79 -20.37 4.92
CA ILE A 249 -5.63 -19.64 4.42
C ILE A 249 -4.78 -19.17 5.60
N ASN A 250 -3.48 -19.41 5.52
CA ASN A 250 -2.54 -18.93 6.51
C ASN A 250 -2.47 -17.41 6.48
N GLU A 251 -2.85 -16.80 7.60
CA GLU A 251 -2.75 -15.36 7.79
C GLU A 251 -1.30 -14.97 8.15
N PRO A 252 -0.86 -13.75 7.79
CA PRO A 252 0.39 -13.21 8.32
C PRO A 252 0.44 -13.26 9.85
N ASP A 253 1.62 -13.49 10.41
CA ASP A 253 1.80 -13.67 11.85
C ASP A 253 1.17 -12.54 12.67
N LYS A 254 0.40 -12.95 13.68
CA LYS A 254 -0.22 -12.03 14.64
C LYS A 254 0.82 -11.54 15.61
N THR A 255 1.11 -10.26 15.57
CA THR A 255 2.08 -9.62 16.46
C THR A 255 1.43 -9.21 17.80
N THR A 256 2.24 -9.09 18.84
CA THR A 256 1.80 -8.51 20.12
C THR A 256 1.80 -6.99 20.01
N LEU A 257 0.62 -6.38 19.94
CA LEU A 257 0.47 -4.93 19.71
C LEU A 257 1.30 -4.09 20.69
N GLN A 258 1.29 -4.43 22.00
CA GLN A 258 2.02 -3.69 23.01
C GLN A 258 3.54 -3.72 22.79
N HIS A 259 4.09 -4.84 22.30
CA HIS A 259 5.51 -4.97 21.99
C HIS A 259 5.90 -4.17 20.75
N GLN A 260 5.02 -4.13 19.76
CA GLN A 260 5.24 -3.43 18.50
C GLN A 260 4.98 -1.92 18.56
N ALA A 261 4.37 -1.43 19.63
CA ALA A 261 4.21 0.00 19.84
C ALA A 261 5.56 0.67 20.19
N LEU A 262 5.73 1.93 19.80
CA LEU A 262 6.98 2.67 19.98
C LEU A 262 7.21 3.06 21.44
N ASN A 263 8.45 2.98 21.91
CA ASN A 263 8.83 3.65 23.13
C ASN A 263 8.79 5.17 22.90
N VAL A 264 8.23 5.93 23.83
CA VAL A 264 8.15 7.40 23.74
C VAL A 264 9.53 8.03 23.65
N SER A 265 10.47 7.60 24.53
CA SER A 265 11.86 8.06 24.54
C SER A 265 12.55 7.83 23.21
N ASP A 266 12.49 6.59 22.70
CA ASP A 266 13.19 6.20 21.49
C ASP A 266 12.62 6.92 20.25
N SER A 267 11.28 7.08 20.20
CA SER A 267 10.61 7.84 19.15
C SER A 267 11.03 9.32 19.15
N LEU A 268 11.20 9.94 20.32
CA LEU A 268 11.64 11.33 20.44
C LEU A 268 13.13 11.47 20.10
N ILE A 269 13.99 10.62 20.67
CA ILE A 269 15.44 10.65 20.43
C ILE A 269 15.73 10.40 18.94
N GLY A 270 15.12 9.37 18.35
CA GLY A 270 15.27 9.08 16.92
C GLY A 270 14.80 10.23 16.04
N ALA A 271 13.69 10.88 16.41
CA ALA A 271 13.20 12.03 15.67
C ALA A 271 14.11 13.27 15.81
N MET A 272 14.70 13.53 16.98
CA MET A 272 15.67 14.62 17.22
C MET A 272 16.95 14.40 16.43
N ASN A 273 17.43 13.16 16.38
CA ASN A 273 18.60 12.77 15.58
C ASN A 273 18.30 12.68 14.08
N ASN A 274 17.04 12.88 13.69
CA ASN A 274 16.54 12.65 12.34
C ASN A 274 16.94 11.26 11.81
N ASP A 275 16.88 10.27 12.69
CA ASP A 275 17.16 8.88 12.37
C ASP A 275 16.02 8.30 11.52
N LEU A 276 16.34 7.92 10.29
CA LEU A 276 15.39 7.31 9.36
C LEU A 276 15.49 5.78 9.34
N THR A 277 16.24 5.17 10.24
CA THR A 277 16.34 3.70 10.40
C THR A 277 15.38 3.15 11.46
N THR A 278 14.83 4.00 12.31
CA THR A 278 13.86 3.67 13.34
C THR A 278 12.51 4.33 13.06
N PHE A 279 11.42 3.69 13.51
CA PHE A 279 10.07 4.25 13.32
C PHE A 279 9.89 5.45 14.23
N THR A 280 9.95 6.64 13.65
CA THR A 280 9.81 7.91 14.35
C THR A 280 8.93 8.89 13.57
N VAL A 281 8.51 9.96 14.24
CA VAL A 281 7.83 11.08 13.59
C VAL A 281 8.78 11.94 12.74
N GLY A 282 10.10 11.80 12.93
CA GLY A 282 11.13 12.65 12.34
C GLY A 282 11.08 14.09 12.84
N ILE A 283 12.01 14.91 12.36
CA ILE A 283 12.16 16.31 12.81
C ILE A 283 10.90 17.15 12.52
N ILE A 284 10.25 16.94 11.38
CA ILE A 284 8.99 17.63 11.04
C ILE A 284 7.91 17.27 12.03
N GLY A 285 7.86 15.99 12.44
CA GLY A 285 6.89 15.51 13.41
C GLY A 285 7.06 16.15 14.77
N ILE A 286 8.28 16.24 15.31
CA ILE A 286 8.54 16.94 16.57
C ILE A 286 8.13 18.41 16.47
N ILE A 287 8.51 19.10 15.39
CA ILE A 287 8.12 20.49 15.18
C ILE A 287 6.59 20.61 15.16
N SER A 288 5.89 19.63 14.57
CA SER A 288 4.42 19.63 14.51
C SER A 288 3.74 19.37 15.87
N LEU A 289 4.43 18.76 16.82
CA LEU A 289 3.94 18.54 18.18
C LEU A 289 4.21 19.75 19.09
N ILE A 290 5.36 20.40 18.94
CA ILE A 290 5.82 21.45 19.86
C ILE A 290 5.44 22.86 19.38
N CYS A 291 5.72 23.20 18.11
CA CYS A 291 5.54 24.56 17.59
C CYS A 291 4.09 25.08 17.69
N PRO A 292 3.03 24.25 17.45
CA PRO A 292 1.65 24.71 17.60
C PRO A 292 1.26 25.18 19.00
N LEU A 293 1.96 24.71 20.05
CA LEU A 293 1.69 25.12 21.43
C LEU A 293 1.81 26.65 21.60
N PHE A 294 2.79 27.27 20.95
CA PHE A 294 2.99 28.73 21.00
C PHE A 294 1.86 29.51 20.32
N PHE A 295 1.11 28.87 19.44
CA PHE A 295 0.00 29.48 18.68
C PHE A 295 -1.38 29.00 19.16
N PHE A 296 -1.46 28.08 20.13
CA PHE A 296 -2.67 27.35 20.49
C PHE A 296 -3.82 28.26 20.93
N LYS A 297 -3.53 29.34 21.68
CA LYS A 297 -4.54 30.32 22.09
C LYS A 297 -5.21 31.01 20.90
N GLY A 298 -4.48 31.23 19.81
CA GLY A 298 -4.97 31.85 18.58
C GLY A 298 -5.63 30.88 17.58
N PHE A 299 -5.66 29.58 17.90
CA PHE A 299 -6.29 28.57 17.04
C PHE A 299 -7.81 28.60 17.16
N ASN A 300 -8.50 28.52 16.01
CA ASN A 300 -9.92 28.26 15.98
C ASN A 300 -10.21 26.77 16.30
N ARG A 301 -11.49 26.40 16.44
CA ARG A 301 -11.92 25.04 16.80
C ARG A 301 -11.36 23.97 15.83
N LYS A 302 -11.40 24.23 14.53
CA LYS A 302 -10.89 23.32 13.50
C LYS A 302 -9.38 23.09 13.65
N GLU A 303 -8.60 24.14 13.83
CA GLU A 303 -7.15 24.09 14.01
C GLU A 303 -6.77 23.32 15.29
N LYS A 304 -7.51 23.54 16.38
CA LYS A 304 -7.34 22.79 17.64
C LYS A 304 -7.60 21.32 17.46
N VAL A 305 -8.68 20.94 16.76
CA VAL A 305 -8.97 19.52 16.49
C VAL A 305 -7.88 18.88 15.64
N ILE A 306 -7.39 19.55 14.60
CA ILE A 306 -6.28 19.05 13.75
C ILE A 306 -5.01 18.85 14.59
N TYR A 307 -4.67 19.82 15.47
CA TYR A 307 -3.51 19.68 16.34
C TYR A 307 -3.67 18.51 17.32
N LEU A 308 -4.81 18.42 18.00
CA LEU A 308 -5.09 17.30 18.90
C LEU A 308 -5.07 15.96 18.19
N SER A 309 -5.58 15.90 16.94
CA SER A 309 -5.49 14.67 16.13
C SER A 309 -4.05 14.28 15.82
N ALA A 310 -3.14 15.26 15.55
CA ALA A 310 -1.72 14.97 15.39
C ALA A 310 -1.08 14.41 16.67
N VAL A 311 -1.37 15.03 17.83
CA VAL A 311 -0.89 14.55 19.13
C VAL A 311 -1.42 13.16 19.47
N VAL A 312 -2.74 12.94 19.30
CA VAL A 312 -3.39 11.65 19.58
C VAL A 312 -2.84 10.56 18.66
N SER A 313 -2.66 10.84 17.37
CA SER A 313 -2.09 9.86 16.42
C SER A 313 -0.67 9.46 16.83
N TRP A 314 0.13 10.40 17.31
CA TRP A 314 1.47 10.09 17.86
C TRP A 314 1.36 9.25 19.13
N LEU A 315 0.55 9.65 20.12
CA LEU A 315 0.40 8.91 21.38
C LEU A 315 -0.10 7.48 21.15
N LEU A 316 -1.08 7.29 20.26
CA LEU A 316 -1.58 5.97 19.88
C LEU A 316 -0.53 5.12 19.17
N SER A 317 0.50 5.68 18.57
CA SER A 317 1.60 4.90 17.99
C SER A 317 2.58 4.37 19.03
N THR A 318 2.48 4.82 20.29
CA THR A 318 3.44 4.52 21.35
C THR A 318 2.89 3.56 22.41
N LYS A 319 3.77 3.03 23.25
CA LYS A 319 3.45 2.21 24.43
C LYS A 319 2.71 2.96 25.55
N PHE A 320 2.56 4.29 25.41
CA PHE A 320 1.73 5.07 26.32
C PHE A 320 0.26 4.63 26.30
N PHE A 321 -0.23 4.23 25.13
CA PHE A 321 -1.55 3.63 25.01
C PHE A 321 -1.48 2.15 25.38
N PRO A 322 -2.40 1.63 26.23
CA PRO A 322 -2.39 0.24 26.69
C PRO A 322 -2.92 -0.72 25.59
N TRP A 323 -2.12 -0.98 24.58
CA TRP A 323 -2.46 -1.80 23.42
C TRP A 323 -2.84 -3.24 23.79
N SER A 324 -2.38 -3.75 24.93
CA SER A 324 -2.75 -5.06 25.45
C SER A 324 -4.26 -5.25 25.61
N LEU A 325 -5.00 -4.16 25.89
CA LEU A 325 -6.48 -4.19 25.99
C LEU A 325 -7.17 -4.51 24.66
N LEU A 326 -6.49 -4.25 23.54
CA LEU A 326 -7.04 -4.43 22.20
C LEU A 326 -6.46 -5.66 21.47
N GLN A 327 -5.59 -6.44 22.14
CA GLN A 327 -4.88 -7.57 21.54
C GLN A 327 -5.82 -8.62 20.94
N ASN A 328 -6.94 -8.93 21.60
CA ASN A 328 -7.89 -9.96 21.16
C ASN A 328 -9.14 -9.37 20.49
N THR A 329 -9.01 -8.19 19.92
CA THR A 329 -10.09 -7.52 19.16
C THR A 329 -9.73 -7.43 17.68
N PRO A 330 -10.67 -7.08 16.79
CA PRO A 330 -10.35 -6.82 15.37
C PRO A 330 -9.25 -5.76 15.16
N ILE A 331 -8.99 -4.91 16.13
CA ILE A 331 -7.90 -3.91 16.08
C ILE A 331 -6.52 -4.56 15.98
N GLN A 332 -6.36 -5.81 16.43
CA GLN A 332 -5.12 -6.58 16.26
C GLN A 332 -4.70 -6.68 14.79
N MET A 333 -5.63 -6.58 13.84
CA MET A 333 -5.33 -6.55 12.40
C MET A 333 -4.38 -5.42 12.00
N ILE A 334 -4.25 -4.35 12.79
CA ILE A 334 -3.28 -3.27 12.54
C ILE A 334 -1.85 -3.82 12.56
N GLN A 335 -1.57 -4.91 13.27
CA GLN A 335 -0.28 -5.58 13.51
C GLN A 335 0.73 -4.67 14.25
N PHE A 336 0.89 -3.43 13.78
CA PHE A 336 1.90 -2.49 14.25
C PHE A 336 1.27 -1.14 14.58
N PRO A 337 1.14 -0.75 15.87
CA PRO A 337 0.57 0.54 16.27
C PRO A 337 1.27 1.75 15.66
N TRP A 338 2.56 1.67 15.35
CA TRP A 338 3.30 2.76 14.72
C TRP A 338 2.78 3.11 13.30
N ARG A 339 1.99 2.26 12.63
CA ARG A 339 1.30 2.60 11.37
C ARG A 339 0.34 3.80 11.51
N ILE A 340 -0.13 4.08 12.72
CA ILE A 340 -0.98 5.24 13.02
C ILE A 340 -0.23 6.55 12.78
N LEU A 341 1.12 6.53 12.77
CA LEU A 341 1.93 7.68 12.35
C LEU A 341 1.57 8.19 10.96
N GLY A 342 1.01 7.36 10.07
CA GLY A 342 0.48 7.81 8.78
C GLY A 342 -0.57 8.93 8.89
N PHE A 343 -1.40 8.91 9.94
CA PHE A 343 -2.35 10.01 10.23
C PHE A 343 -1.65 11.21 10.86
N GLN A 344 -0.60 10.97 11.66
CA GLN A 344 0.20 12.06 12.21
C GLN A 344 0.93 12.83 11.09
N VAL A 345 1.38 12.16 10.01
CA VAL A 345 1.90 12.82 8.79
C VAL A 345 0.89 13.82 8.24
N LEU A 346 -0.39 13.43 8.13
CA LEU A 346 -1.45 14.29 7.60
C LEU A 346 -1.74 15.48 8.54
N PHE A 347 -2.05 15.19 9.80
CA PHE A 347 -2.47 16.22 10.74
C PHE A 347 -1.31 17.13 11.15
N GLY A 348 -0.08 16.58 11.28
CA GLY A 348 1.13 17.34 11.56
C GLY A 348 1.49 18.31 10.44
N SER A 349 1.40 17.87 9.19
CA SER A 349 1.64 18.75 8.04
C SER A 349 0.59 19.85 7.91
N LEU A 350 -0.69 19.53 8.19
CA LEU A 350 -1.78 20.51 8.18
C LEU A 350 -1.60 21.57 9.28
N ILE A 351 -1.32 21.16 10.51
CA ILE A 351 -1.20 22.12 11.62
C ILE A 351 0.01 23.04 11.44
N LEU A 352 1.14 22.53 10.94
CA LEU A 352 2.29 23.36 10.61
C LEU A 352 1.96 24.38 9.49
N SER A 353 1.13 23.98 8.54
CA SER A 353 0.67 24.89 7.50
C SER A 353 -0.21 26.02 8.07
N PHE A 354 -1.03 25.74 9.09
CA PHE A 354 -1.79 26.77 9.80
C PHE A 354 -0.89 27.67 10.65
N VAL A 355 0.09 27.12 11.37
CA VAL A 355 1.11 27.90 12.09
C VAL A 355 1.80 28.85 11.13
N PHE A 356 2.26 28.35 9.98
CA PHE A 356 2.85 29.16 8.92
C PHE A 356 1.92 30.29 8.45
N MET A 357 0.62 30.03 8.30
CA MET A 357 -0.35 31.06 7.91
C MET A 357 -0.48 32.18 8.94
N LYS A 358 -0.23 31.92 10.21
CA LYS A 358 -0.36 32.88 11.32
C LYS A 358 0.95 33.61 11.64
N SER A 359 2.10 32.98 11.43
CA SER A 359 3.39 33.46 11.94
C SER A 359 4.07 34.53 11.09
N THR A 360 3.66 34.76 9.84
CA THR A 360 4.43 35.56 8.89
C THR A 360 3.64 36.65 8.17
N SER A 361 4.23 37.85 8.04
CA SER A 361 3.71 38.86 7.13
C SER A 361 3.82 38.44 5.66
N ALA A 362 3.03 39.00 4.76
CA ALA A 362 3.00 38.63 3.34
C ALA A 362 4.38 38.75 2.65
N LYS A 363 5.19 39.75 3.04
CA LYS A 363 6.53 39.98 2.48
C LYS A 363 7.58 39.00 3.00
N GLN A 364 7.55 38.66 4.29
CA GLN A 364 8.49 37.74 4.93
C GLN A 364 8.23 36.30 4.51
N ARG A 365 6.98 35.90 4.27
CA ARG A 365 6.56 34.55 3.89
C ARG A 365 7.30 33.98 2.69
N LYS A 366 7.61 34.78 1.67
CA LYS A 366 8.26 34.30 0.45
C LYS A 366 9.70 33.84 0.73
N VAL A 367 10.43 34.62 1.51
CA VAL A 367 11.83 34.30 1.87
C VAL A 367 11.86 33.13 2.86
N VAL A 368 11.06 33.20 3.93
CA VAL A 368 10.98 32.14 4.95
C VAL A 368 10.59 30.78 4.32
N ASN A 369 9.67 30.77 3.35
CA ASN A 369 9.24 29.56 2.66
C ASN A 369 10.35 28.90 1.88
N ILE A 370 11.03 29.68 1.04
CA ILE A 370 12.12 29.15 0.20
C ILE A 370 13.24 28.64 1.10
N THR A 371 13.65 29.41 2.10
CA THR A 371 14.69 29.00 3.04
C THR A 371 14.31 27.75 3.82
N ALA A 372 13.09 27.68 4.37
CA ALA A 372 12.62 26.53 5.12
C ALA A 372 12.55 25.26 4.25
N ILE A 373 12.06 25.38 3.01
CA ILE A 373 12.00 24.24 2.08
C ILE A 373 13.41 23.78 1.70
N VAL A 374 14.31 24.70 1.38
CA VAL A 374 15.70 24.34 1.05
C VAL A 374 16.37 23.66 2.23
N LEU A 375 16.26 24.21 3.44
CA LEU A 375 16.81 23.60 4.66
C LEU A 375 16.21 22.24 4.94
N LEU A 376 14.90 22.08 4.77
CA LEU A 376 14.21 20.80 4.94
C LEU A 376 14.68 19.76 3.92
N LEU A 377 14.79 20.15 2.64
CA LEU A 377 15.30 19.27 1.59
C LEU A 377 16.74 18.86 1.87
N LEU A 378 17.58 19.79 2.29
CA LEU A 378 18.99 19.51 2.64
C LEU A 378 19.06 18.57 3.85
N ALA A 379 18.27 18.80 4.90
CA ALA A 379 18.24 17.97 6.10
C ALA A 379 17.76 16.55 5.81
N VAL A 380 16.63 16.40 5.07
CA VAL A 380 16.12 15.09 4.67
C VAL A 380 17.10 14.38 3.73
N SER A 381 17.69 15.12 2.80
CA SER A 381 18.68 14.61 1.85
C SER A 381 19.94 14.12 2.56
N ALA A 382 20.48 14.89 3.50
CA ALA A 382 21.67 14.52 4.29
C ALA A 382 21.38 13.29 5.17
N ALA A 383 20.23 13.26 5.84
CA ALA A 383 19.83 12.13 6.69
C ALA A 383 19.61 10.85 5.86
N THR A 384 18.97 10.96 4.69
CA THR A 384 18.76 9.84 3.78
C THR A 384 20.10 9.27 3.29
N LYS A 385 21.05 10.15 2.97
CA LYS A 385 22.42 9.76 2.59
C LYS A 385 23.14 9.05 3.73
N ALA A 386 23.16 9.65 4.91
CA ALA A 386 23.87 9.11 6.07
C ALA A 386 23.29 7.74 6.46
N ASN A 387 21.97 7.57 6.46
CA ASN A 387 21.32 6.31 6.76
C ASN A 387 21.58 5.23 5.70
N TYR A 388 21.63 5.62 4.41
CA TYR A 388 22.00 4.68 3.35
C TYR A 388 23.44 4.20 3.51
N GLU A 389 24.38 5.12 3.73
CA GLU A 389 25.79 4.80 3.96
C GLU A 389 26.00 3.95 5.22
N HIS A 390 25.30 4.25 6.31
CA HIS A 390 25.32 3.46 7.54
C HIS A 390 24.82 2.03 7.31
N LYS A 391 23.68 1.86 6.61
CA LYS A 391 23.15 0.55 6.25
C LYS A 391 24.12 -0.29 5.43
N VAL A 392 24.72 0.31 4.42
CA VAL A 392 25.66 -0.40 3.53
C VAL A 392 26.94 -0.82 4.28
N VAL A 393 27.40 0.01 5.24
CA VAL A 393 28.68 -0.21 5.94
C VAL A 393 28.52 -1.08 7.19
N THR A 394 27.43 -0.94 7.96
CA THR A 394 27.33 -1.52 9.31
C THR A 394 26.43 -2.76 9.40
N GLN A 395 25.46 -2.91 8.51
CA GLN A 395 24.52 -4.04 8.58
C GLN A 395 24.89 -5.12 7.58
N ARG A 396 25.66 -6.11 8.05
CA ARG A 396 26.03 -7.33 7.28
C ARG A 396 24.83 -8.11 6.72
N ASP A 397 23.64 -7.89 7.27
CA ASP A 397 22.40 -8.58 6.88
C ASP A 397 21.65 -7.89 5.72
N HIS A 398 22.08 -6.70 5.30
CA HIS A 398 21.51 -6.01 4.15
C HIS A 398 22.37 -6.23 2.91
N LEU A 399 22.08 -7.32 2.22
CA LEU A 399 22.72 -7.64 0.96
C LEU A 399 22.41 -6.54 -0.07
N VAL A 400 23.43 -5.89 -0.58
CA VAL A 400 23.33 -5.04 -1.77
C VAL A 400 23.36 -5.95 -2.99
N MET A 401 22.26 -6.00 -3.71
CA MET A 401 22.08 -6.93 -4.84
C MET A 401 22.08 -6.19 -6.16
N ASN A 402 22.76 -6.76 -7.15
CA ASN A 402 22.56 -6.41 -8.54
C ASN A 402 21.27 -7.06 -9.10
N GLN A 403 20.94 -6.76 -10.35
CA GLN A 403 19.72 -7.27 -10.99
C GLN A 403 19.65 -8.80 -11.01
N GLU A 404 20.74 -9.48 -11.32
CA GLU A 404 20.78 -10.95 -11.44
C GLU A 404 20.55 -11.62 -10.07
N ASN A 405 21.31 -11.21 -9.07
CA ASN A 405 21.17 -11.71 -7.70
C ASN A 405 19.80 -11.38 -7.12
N LEU A 406 19.24 -10.21 -7.43
CA LEU A 406 17.91 -9.82 -7.01
C LEU A 406 16.83 -10.73 -7.62
N ILE A 407 16.93 -11.04 -8.92
CA ILE A 407 15.98 -11.98 -9.57
C ILE A 407 16.05 -13.34 -8.90
N ARG A 408 17.24 -13.86 -8.66
CA ARG A 408 17.43 -15.15 -7.96
C ARG A 408 16.85 -15.11 -6.55
N TYR A 409 17.17 -14.07 -5.79
CA TYR A 409 16.67 -13.89 -4.42
C TYR A 409 15.15 -13.81 -4.35
N THR A 410 14.51 -13.01 -5.23
CA THR A 410 13.06 -12.86 -5.27
C THR A 410 12.34 -14.10 -5.82
N THR A 411 13.02 -14.88 -6.67
CA THR A 411 12.48 -16.14 -7.18
C THR A 411 12.40 -17.18 -6.06
N LEU A 412 13.47 -17.34 -5.29
CA LEU A 412 13.54 -18.37 -4.26
C LEU A 412 12.99 -17.91 -2.90
N LEU A 413 13.11 -16.62 -2.56
CA LEU A 413 12.74 -16.03 -1.27
C LEU A 413 13.17 -16.95 -0.10
N PRO A 414 14.44 -16.88 0.36
CA PRO A 414 14.97 -17.73 1.41
C PRO A 414 14.09 -17.66 2.67
N GLY A 415 13.68 -18.83 3.18
CA GLY A 415 12.75 -18.93 4.31
C GLY A 415 11.29 -19.17 3.94
N GLY A 416 10.96 -19.12 2.65
CA GLY A 416 9.61 -19.42 2.12
C GLY A 416 8.55 -18.46 2.66
N LEU A 417 7.93 -17.70 1.81
CA LEU A 417 6.82 -16.85 2.22
C LEU A 417 5.55 -17.70 2.17
N TYR A 418 5.11 -18.14 3.34
CA TYR A 418 3.89 -18.94 3.50
C TYR A 418 2.64 -18.09 3.81
N ASP A 419 2.79 -16.78 3.83
CA ASP A 419 1.64 -15.89 3.93
C ASP A 419 0.69 -16.15 2.77
N TYR A 420 -0.57 -16.31 3.10
CA TYR A 420 -1.64 -16.63 2.15
C TYR A 420 -1.57 -18.05 1.53
N ALA A 421 -0.70 -18.91 2.01
CA ALA A 421 -0.70 -20.32 1.63
C ALA A 421 -1.92 -21.07 2.20
N PRO A 422 -2.40 -22.15 1.55
CA PRO A 422 -3.35 -23.07 2.17
C PRO A 422 -2.79 -23.63 3.49
N THR A 423 -3.58 -23.53 4.57
CA THR A 423 -3.10 -23.91 5.92
C THR A 423 -2.71 -25.37 5.99
N GLU A 424 -3.45 -26.26 5.32
CA GLU A 424 -3.21 -27.69 5.27
C GLU A 424 -1.87 -28.05 4.62
N ALA A 425 -1.39 -27.21 3.67
CA ALA A 425 -0.10 -27.42 3.01
C ALA A 425 1.10 -27.19 3.94
N LEU A 426 0.93 -26.43 5.02
CA LEU A 426 2.03 -26.03 5.90
C LEU A 426 2.64 -27.18 6.72
N GLN A 427 1.96 -28.31 6.84
CA GLN A 427 2.53 -29.52 7.43
C GLN A 427 3.69 -30.08 6.60
N TYR A 428 3.80 -29.73 5.33
CA TYR A 428 4.82 -30.18 4.38
C TYR A 428 5.91 -29.14 4.10
N LYS A 429 6.14 -28.15 4.98
CA LYS A 429 7.08 -27.02 4.77
C LYS A 429 8.47 -27.46 4.30
N GLU A 430 9.03 -28.53 4.89
CA GLU A 430 10.35 -29.03 4.55
C GLU A 430 10.39 -29.56 3.11
N HIS A 431 9.41 -30.35 2.71
CA HIS A 431 9.28 -30.89 1.35
C HIS A 431 9.00 -29.79 0.32
N LEU A 432 8.19 -28.78 0.71
CA LEU A 432 7.97 -27.60 -0.12
C LEU A 432 9.27 -26.83 -0.36
N GLN A 433 10.08 -26.60 0.69
CA GLN A 433 11.37 -25.90 0.56
C GLN A 433 12.33 -26.62 -0.38
N ASN A 434 12.38 -27.95 -0.31
CA ASN A 434 13.21 -28.79 -1.16
C ASN A 434 12.59 -29.07 -2.54
N HIS A 435 11.39 -28.59 -2.79
CA HIS A 435 10.64 -28.81 -4.03
C HIS A 435 10.41 -30.29 -4.36
N GLU A 436 10.11 -31.11 -3.33
CA GLU A 436 9.93 -32.55 -3.45
C GLU A 436 8.50 -32.91 -3.87
N VAL A 437 8.36 -33.89 -4.74
CA VAL A 437 7.11 -34.48 -5.20
C VAL A 437 6.85 -35.76 -4.42
N ARG A 438 5.62 -35.92 -3.90
CA ARG A 438 5.23 -37.17 -3.25
C ARG A 438 4.56 -38.12 -4.25
N ILE A 439 5.07 -39.34 -4.35
CA ILE A 439 4.50 -40.41 -5.17
C ILE A 439 4.06 -41.54 -4.20
N GLY A 440 2.75 -41.75 -4.11
CA GLY A 440 2.20 -42.63 -3.09
C GLY A 440 2.48 -42.09 -1.68
N LYS A 441 3.46 -42.69 -0.98
CA LYS A 441 3.87 -42.31 0.39
C LYS A 441 5.27 -41.68 0.47
N GLU A 442 6.05 -41.76 -0.60
CA GLU A 442 7.46 -41.37 -0.60
C GLU A 442 7.68 -40.01 -1.30
N TRP A 443 8.61 -39.21 -0.76
CA TRP A 443 8.97 -37.91 -1.32
C TRP A 443 10.25 -38.05 -2.16
N HIS A 444 10.25 -37.44 -3.33
CA HIS A 444 11.32 -37.53 -4.33
C HIS A 444 11.62 -36.16 -4.91
N THR A 445 12.90 -35.83 -5.09
CA THR A 445 13.30 -34.65 -5.88
C THR A 445 13.11 -34.97 -7.35
N MET A 446 12.27 -34.18 -8.02
CA MET A 446 11.94 -34.35 -9.44
C MET A 446 12.33 -33.12 -10.25
N PRO A 447 12.76 -33.31 -11.52
CA PRO A 447 12.98 -32.18 -12.40
C PRO A 447 11.66 -31.47 -12.72
N TYR A 448 11.71 -30.15 -12.74
CA TYR A 448 10.56 -29.34 -13.15
C TYR A 448 10.99 -28.16 -14.00
N GLN A 449 10.07 -27.63 -14.79
CA GLN A 449 10.25 -26.46 -15.62
C GLN A 449 9.22 -25.38 -15.25
N VAL A 450 9.68 -24.16 -15.08
CA VAL A 450 8.82 -23.00 -14.79
C VAL A 450 8.69 -22.15 -16.04
N MET A 451 7.47 -21.88 -16.43
CA MET A 451 7.11 -20.92 -17.47
C MET A 451 6.33 -19.79 -16.82
N ASP A 452 6.15 -18.66 -17.51
CA ASP A 452 5.51 -17.46 -16.95
C ASP A 452 4.14 -17.72 -16.28
N SER A 453 3.36 -18.66 -16.79
CA SER A 453 1.99 -18.93 -16.35
C SER A 453 1.74 -20.34 -15.88
N LYS A 454 2.77 -21.19 -15.81
CA LYS A 454 2.62 -22.60 -15.46
C LYS A 454 3.92 -23.23 -14.96
N ILE A 455 3.78 -24.36 -14.27
CA ILE A 455 4.88 -25.24 -13.88
C ILE A 455 4.62 -26.64 -14.43
N VAL A 456 5.67 -27.32 -14.88
CA VAL A 456 5.59 -28.63 -15.51
C VAL A 456 6.52 -29.60 -14.80
N TYR A 457 5.98 -30.76 -14.41
CA TYR A 457 6.71 -31.88 -13.82
C TYR A 457 6.65 -33.09 -14.76
N THR A 458 7.72 -33.88 -14.76
CA THR A 458 7.74 -35.19 -15.45
C THR A 458 8.02 -36.28 -14.44
N VAL A 459 7.07 -37.22 -14.32
CA VAL A 459 7.12 -38.33 -13.37
C VAL A 459 7.03 -39.66 -14.14
N HIS A 460 7.85 -40.63 -13.79
CA HIS A 460 7.85 -41.95 -14.45
C HIS A 460 7.20 -43.00 -13.55
N GLU A 461 6.60 -44.01 -14.17
CA GLU A 461 6.07 -45.25 -13.51
C GLU A 461 5.17 -45.00 -12.29
N SER A 462 4.14 -44.16 -12.45
CA SER A 462 3.26 -43.73 -11.36
C SER A 462 1.82 -44.25 -11.46
N LYS A 463 1.55 -45.26 -12.30
CA LYS A 463 0.19 -45.76 -12.57
C LYS A 463 -0.58 -46.10 -11.28
N GLY A 464 -1.74 -45.44 -11.11
CA GLY A 464 -2.63 -45.64 -9.99
C GLY A 464 -2.11 -45.10 -8.65
N GLN A 465 -0.96 -44.41 -8.63
CA GLN A 465 -0.46 -43.76 -7.44
C GLN A 465 -0.90 -42.30 -7.39
N LYS A 466 -1.19 -41.82 -6.20
CA LYS A 466 -1.43 -40.37 -5.97
C LYS A 466 -0.08 -39.63 -6.06
N ILE A 467 -0.01 -38.63 -6.93
CA ILE A 467 1.14 -37.71 -7.07
C ILE A 467 0.74 -36.39 -6.45
N THR A 468 1.47 -35.94 -5.42
CA THR A 468 1.27 -34.62 -4.81
C THR A 468 2.47 -33.73 -5.14
N LEU A 469 2.20 -32.60 -5.78
CA LEU A 469 3.22 -31.65 -6.19
C LEU A 469 3.45 -30.58 -5.11
N PRO A 470 4.66 -30.01 -4.98
CA PRO A 470 4.96 -28.89 -4.09
C PRO A 470 4.38 -27.58 -4.68
N VAL A 471 3.12 -27.59 -5.03
CA VAL A 471 2.38 -26.48 -5.66
C VAL A 471 1.06 -26.32 -4.94
N PHE A 472 0.79 -25.12 -4.44
CA PHE A 472 -0.47 -24.79 -3.76
C PHE A 472 -1.65 -24.87 -4.72
N ASP A 473 -2.76 -25.41 -4.22
CA ASP A 473 -4.02 -25.39 -4.94
C ASP A 473 -4.88 -24.22 -4.44
N TYR A 474 -5.36 -23.40 -5.37
CA TYR A 474 -6.29 -22.32 -5.11
C TYR A 474 -7.45 -22.38 -6.10
N TRP A 475 -8.50 -21.68 -5.80
CA TRP A 475 -9.61 -21.52 -6.72
C TRP A 475 -9.15 -20.97 -8.08
N GLY A 476 -9.27 -21.77 -9.13
CA GLY A 476 -8.79 -21.46 -10.48
C GLY A 476 -7.52 -22.17 -10.89
N THR A 477 -6.90 -22.98 -10.01
CA THR A 477 -5.82 -23.90 -10.41
C THR A 477 -6.36 -24.95 -11.39
N VAL A 478 -5.56 -25.30 -12.38
CA VAL A 478 -5.87 -26.31 -13.39
C VAL A 478 -4.67 -27.21 -13.56
N ALA A 479 -4.88 -28.53 -13.44
CA ALA A 479 -3.89 -29.54 -13.77
C ALA A 479 -4.25 -30.25 -15.08
N LYS A 480 -3.24 -30.47 -15.92
CA LYS A 480 -3.32 -31.34 -17.09
C LYS A 480 -2.29 -32.44 -16.97
N VAL A 481 -2.71 -33.66 -17.28
CA VAL A 481 -1.86 -34.83 -17.31
C VAL A 481 -1.81 -35.31 -18.76
N ASN A 482 -0.62 -35.37 -19.34
CA ASN A 482 -0.41 -35.71 -20.74
C ASN A 482 -1.34 -34.93 -21.69
N GLY A 483 -1.49 -33.61 -21.43
CA GLY A 483 -2.33 -32.69 -22.19
C GLY A 483 -3.83 -32.72 -21.85
N GLN A 484 -4.31 -33.70 -21.09
CA GLN A 484 -5.72 -33.82 -20.71
C GLN A 484 -5.98 -33.20 -19.34
N LYS A 485 -7.03 -32.38 -19.21
CA LYS A 485 -7.45 -31.80 -17.93
C LYS A 485 -7.84 -32.92 -16.96
N ARG A 486 -7.33 -32.84 -15.72
CA ARG A 486 -7.63 -33.75 -14.62
C ARG A 486 -8.20 -32.99 -13.44
N GLU A 487 -9.01 -33.71 -12.66
CA GLU A 487 -9.48 -33.20 -11.37
C GLU A 487 -8.34 -33.20 -10.36
N ILE A 488 -8.29 -32.18 -9.53
CA ILE A 488 -7.29 -31.99 -8.47
C ILE A 488 -7.92 -32.44 -7.15
N ASP A 489 -7.27 -33.35 -6.43
CA ASP A 489 -7.57 -33.58 -5.03
C ASP A 489 -6.81 -32.52 -4.22
N ASN A 490 -7.56 -31.60 -3.59
CA ASN A 490 -7.03 -30.48 -2.83
C ASN A 490 -7.12 -30.67 -1.31
N SER A 491 -7.36 -31.88 -0.86
CA SER A 491 -7.57 -32.18 0.57
C SER A 491 -6.40 -31.76 1.48
N GLU A 492 -5.20 -31.60 0.91
CA GLU A 492 -3.98 -31.21 1.61
C GLU A 492 -3.51 -29.79 1.25
N GLY A 493 -4.32 -29.01 0.55
CA GLY A 493 -3.96 -27.65 0.08
C GLY A 493 -2.90 -27.64 -1.03
N LEU A 494 -2.50 -28.80 -1.53
CA LEU A 494 -1.53 -29.01 -2.60
C LEU A 494 -2.19 -29.65 -3.81
N VAL A 495 -1.62 -29.40 -4.99
CA VAL A 495 -2.07 -30.05 -6.22
C VAL A 495 -1.74 -31.54 -6.17
N SER A 496 -2.77 -32.38 -6.06
CA SER A 496 -2.65 -33.84 -6.09
C SER A 496 -3.47 -34.42 -7.22
N ILE A 497 -2.89 -35.37 -7.95
CA ILE A 497 -3.50 -36.04 -9.10
C ILE A 497 -3.16 -37.52 -9.12
N GLU A 498 -3.87 -38.30 -9.91
CA GLU A 498 -3.56 -39.70 -10.15
C GLU A 498 -2.56 -39.88 -11.28
N GLY A 499 -1.51 -40.67 -11.05
CA GLY A 499 -0.48 -40.96 -12.03
C GLY A 499 -0.95 -41.92 -13.14
N THR A 500 -0.33 -41.82 -14.31
CA THR A 500 -0.63 -42.63 -15.49
C THR A 500 0.43 -43.72 -15.70
N GLN A 501 0.17 -44.65 -16.60
CA GLN A 501 1.16 -45.67 -16.99
C GLN A 501 2.25 -45.04 -17.87
N GLY A 502 3.51 -45.34 -17.58
CA GLY A 502 4.66 -44.78 -18.28
C GLY A 502 5.00 -43.38 -17.82
N GLU A 503 5.30 -42.52 -18.76
CA GLU A 503 5.64 -41.12 -18.48
C GLU A 503 4.38 -40.29 -18.18
N THR A 504 4.38 -39.60 -17.05
CA THR A 504 3.29 -38.69 -16.63
C THR A 504 3.80 -37.26 -16.65
N ILE A 505 3.43 -36.50 -17.67
CA ILE A 505 3.72 -35.07 -17.77
C ILE A 505 2.57 -34.30 -17.11
N ILE A 506 2.87 -33.58 -16.03
CA ILE A 506 1.90 -32.82 -15.25
C ILE A 506 2.15 -31.34 -15.45
N GLU A 507 1.19 -30.66 -16.06
CA GLU A 507 1.19 -29.21 -16.25
C GLU A 507 0.21 -28.59 -15.26
N VAL A 508 0.69 -27.71 -14.36
CA VAL A 508 -0.13 -26.93 -13.45
C VAL A 508 -0.12 -25.48 -13.90
N SER A 509 -1.30 -24.93 -14.08
CA SER A 509 -1.53 -23.54 -14.50
C SER A 509 -2.72 -22.93 -13.75
N SER A 510 -3.04 -21.68 -14.02
CA SER A 510 -4.24 -21.05 -13.46
C SER A 510 -5.10 -20.39 -14.52
N ILE A 511 -6.40 -20.30 -14.25
CA ILE A 511 -7.36 -19.59 -15.08
C ILE A 511 -8.16 -18.60 -14.23
N TYR A 512 -8.69 -17.57 -14.84
CA TYR A 512 -9.70 -16.71 -14.22
C TYR A 512 -11.06 -17.41 -14.26
N PRO A 513 -11.63 -17.82 -13.10
CA PRO A 513 -12.96 -18.42 -13.05
C PRO A 513 -14.04 -17.47 -13.59
N PRO A 514 -15.15 -17.97 -14.15
CA PRO A 514 -16.20 -17.14 -14.76
C PRO A 514 -16.77 -16.07 -13.80
N THR A 515 -16.98 -16.42 -12.54
CA THR A 515 -17.50 -15.48 -11.54
C THR A 515 -16.48 -14.41 -11.15
N MET A 516 -15.17 -14.69 -11.22
CA MET A 516 -14.11 -13.69 -11.06
C MET A 516 -14.09 -12.71 -12.25
N LYS A 517 -14.30 -13.20 -13.48
CA LYS A 517 -14.48 -12.36 -14.67
C LYS A 517 -15.71 -11.47 -14.54
N LEU A 518 -16.82 -12.00 -14.00
CA LEU A 518 -18.02 -11.21 -13.72
C LEU A 518 -17.75 -10.10 -12.71
N ALA A 519 -17.05 -10.40 -11.62
CA ALA A 519 -16.65 -9.39 -10.63
C ALA A 519 -15.77 -8.29 -11.25
N PHE A 520 -14.85 -8.66 -12.15
CA PHE A 520 -14.06 -7.70 -12.93
C PHE A 520 -14.96 -6.80 -13.80
N LEU A 521 -15.91 -7.39 -14.52
CA LEU A 521 -16.85 -6.63 -15.36
C LEU A 521 -17.71 -5.67 -14.52
N ILE A 522 -18.17 -6.08 -13.33
CA ILE A 522 -18.93 -5.22 -12.42
C ILE A 522 -18.09 -4.00 -12.04
N SER A 523 -16.83 -4.21 -11.61
CA SER A 523 -15.95 -3.10 -11.24
C SER A 523 -15.66 -2.19 -12.43
N LEU A 524 -15.31 -2.76 -13.59
CA LEU A 524 -15.00 -2.01 -14.82
C LEU A 524 -16.20 -1.17 -15.28
N CYS A 525 -17.39 -1.79 -15.40
CA CYS A 525 -18.61 -1.09 -15.79
C CYS A 525 -18.97 0.04 -14.82
N SER A 526 -18.75 -0.18 -13.51
CA SER A 526 -18.97 0.86 -12.48
C SER A 526 -18.03 2.05 -12.69
N TYR A 527 -16.75 1.83 -12.94
CA TYR A 527 -15.80 2.91 -13.26
C TYR A 527 -16.15 3.62 -14.58
N LEU A 528 -16.49 2.88 -15.63
CA LEU A 528 -16.90 3.45 -16.93
C LEU A 528 -18.17 4.28 -16.80
N PHE A 529 -19.16 3.82 -16.04
CA PHE A 529 -20.39 4.56 -15.76
C PHE A 529 -20.09 5.90 -15.07
N LEU A 530 -19.21 5.89 -14.06
CA LEU A 530 -18.81 7.12 -13.38
C LEU A 530 -18.06 8.09 -14.31
N LEU A 531 -17.15 7.57 -15.12
CA LEU A 531 -16.40 8.38 -16.08
C LEU A 531 -17.33 9.03 -17.13
N ILE A 532 -18.22 8.24 -17.72
CA ILE A 532 -19.20 8.75 -18.70
C ILE A 532 -20.12 9.78 -18.06
N SER A 533 -20.64 9.51 -16.86
CA SER A 533 -21.49 10.46 -16.11
C SER A 533 -20.77 11.77 -15.84
N PHE A 534 -19.48 11.73 -15.47
CA PHE A 534 -18.65 12.90 -15.26
C PHE A 534 -18.45 13.70 -16.56
N LEU A 535 -18.15 13.03 -17.67
CA LEU A 535 -17.94 13.66 -18.97
C LEU A 535 -19.22 14.35 -19.48
N ILE A 536 -20.37 13.68 -19.35
CA ILE A 536 -21.68 14.25 -19.74
C ILE A 536 -21.96 15.53 -18.96
N ARG A 537 -21.81 15.49 -17.63
CA ARG A 537 -22.01 16.68 -16.78
C ARG A 537 -21.08 17.83 -17.17
N LYS A 538 -19.82 17.54 -17.46
CA LYS A 538 -18.85 18.55 -17.89
C LYS A 538 -19.23 19.18 -19.22
N LEU A 539 -19.70 18.40 -20.19
CA LEU A 539 -20.19 18.87 -21.50
C LEU A 539 -21.45 19.74 -21.36
N GLN A 540 -22.39 19.35 -20.49
CA GLN A 540 -23.59 20.15 -20.20
C GLN A 540 -23.22 21.52 -19.58
N HIS A 541 -22.26 21.56 -18.64
CA HIS A 541 -21.76 22.81 -18.07
C HIS A 541 -21.10 23.71 -19.12
N ILE A 542 -20.36 23.16 -20.08
CA ILE A 542 -19.76 23.97 -21.16
C ILE A 542 -20.84 24.52 -22.08
N LYS A 543 -21.90 23.74 -22.43
CA LYS A 543 -23.02 24.21 -23.24
C LYS A 543 -23.85 25.33 -22.61
N ILE A 544 -23.88 25.41 -21.28
CA ILE A 544 -24.60 26.47 -20.55
C ILE A 544 -23.75 27.76 -20.46
N MET A 545 -22.43 27.66 -20.63
CA MET A 545 -21.51 28.80 -20.58
C MET A 545 -21.22 29.43 -21.95
N ILE A 546 -21.61 28.75 -23.05
CA ILE A 546 -21.63 29.28 -24.43
C ILE A 546 -23.03 29.79 -24.71
#